data_2b753b90cf8519ebbf12f9c0642bf3d4
#
_entry.id   2b753b90cf8519ebbf12f9c0642bf3d4
#
_cell.length_a   1.000
_cell.length_b   1.000
_cell.length_c   1.000
_cell.angle_alpha   90.00
_cell.angle_beta   90.00
_cell.angle_gamma   90.00
#
_symmetry.space_group_name_H-M   'P 1'
#
loop_
_entity.id
_entity.type
_entity.pdbx_description
1 polymer ?
#
loop_
_entity_poly.entity_id
_entity_poly.type
_entity_poly.pdbx_seq_one_letter_code
_entity_poly.pdbx_strand_id
1 'polypeptide(L)'
;MKKLTASHFNDAMAYALLEPEFNLFLIGDLENYGLESENVSVYTADTWTGGTLPYFILDYRSNFLFYSHTTDYNKAEVAEFLSEFQMRNLSGKRELLEPLMPFLKGLELVPTYLARLNQTAIPDDPAFPARRLLPDDIDAIYALLKQIDEFFTMRSKTEEENREDILNSMTNEGRIYGVFENGTLAAVAGTSAENSMSAMVVSVATLPEYRGRGYATRLVTRLCQDCLADGMKFLCLFYDNPEAGVIYRKIGFKELGQYAMVRSIEK
;
A
#
# COMPACT_ATOMS: atom_id res chain seq x y z
N MET A 1 11.53 22.81 -3.28
CA MET A 1 10.09 22.55 -3.56
C MET A 1 9.18 23.18 -2.52
N LYS A 2 7.96 23.55 -2.90
CA LYS A 2 6.97 24.15 -2.03
C LYS A 2 6.25 23.08 -1.21
N LYS A 3 6.30 23.18 0.12
CA LYS A 3 5.49 22.33 1.01
C LYS A 3 4.04 22.85 1.01
N LEU A 4 3.08 21.94 0.87
CA LEU A 4 1.66 22.26 0.98
C LEU A 4 1.29 22.42 2.47
N THR A 5 0.28 23.25 2.73
CA THR A 5 -0.27 23.55 4.06
C THR A 5 -1.77 23.24 4.08
N ALA A 6 -2.42 23.35 5.23
CA ALA A 6 -3.85 23.08 5.37
C ALA A 6 -4.71 23.84 4.34
N SER A 7 -4.31 25.06 3.95
CA SER A 7 -5.04 25.85 2.94
C SER A 7 -5.05 25.22 1.53
N HIS A 8 -4.14 24.28 1.26
CA HIS A 8 -4.02 23.58 -0.03
C HIS A 8 -4.67 22.19 -0.03
N PHE A 9 -5.36 21.82 1.06
CA PHE A 9 -5.97 20.48 1.22
C PHE A 9 -6.89 20.11 0.05
N ASN A 10 -7.77 21.03 -0.34
CA ASN A 10 -8.72 20.78 -1.43
C ASN A 10 -8.02 20.61 -2.78
N ASP A 11 -6.95 21.36 -3.05
CA ASP A 11 -6.19 21.25 -4.29
C ASP A 11 -5.45 19.89 -4.34
N ALA A 12 -4.83 19.48 -3.23
CA ALA A 12 -4.14 18.19 -3.12
C ALA A 12 -5.12 17.01 -3.27
N MET A 13 -6.27 17.07 -2.58
CA MET A 13 -7.30 16.04 -2.67
C MET A 13 -7.90 15.97 -4.08
N ALA A 14 -8.24 17.09 -4.68
CA ALA A 14 -8.76 17.13 -6.05
C ALA A 14 -7.78 16.53 -7.05
N TYR A 15 -6.49 16.80 -6.88
CA TYR A 15 -5.46 16.22 -7.74
C TYR A 15 -5.26 14.73 -7.51
N ALA A 16 -5.29 14.27 -6.26
CA ALA A 16 -5.20 12.84 -5.93
C ALA A 16 -6.38 12.04 -6.53
N LEU A 17 -7.56 12.64 -6.55
CA LEU A 17 -8.80 12.04 -7.10
C LEU A 17 -8.83 11.93 -8.64
N LEU A 18 -7.85 12.49 -9.37
CA LEU A 18 -7.74 12.27 -10.82
C LEU A 18 -7.46 10.79 -11.14
N GLU A 19 -6.68 10.11 -10.30
CA GLU A 19 -6.38 8.68 -10.42
C GLU A 19 -6.31 8.06 -9.01
N PRO A 20 -7.47 7.87 -8.36
CA PRO A 20 -7.53 7.54 -6.94
C PRO A 20 -6.87 6.19 -6.58
N GLU A 21 -6.77 5.29 -7.56
CA GLU A 21 -6.10 4.00 -7.35
C GLU A 21 -4.59 4.14 -7.18
N PHE A 22 -3.97 5.03 -7.95
CA PHE A 22 -2.54 5.32 -7.85
C PHE A 22 -2.21 6.20 -6.66
N ASN A 23 -3.18 6.97 -6.18
CA ASN A 23 -3.04 7.96 -5.11
C ASN A 23 -3.73 7.54 -3.81
N LEU A 24 -4.08 6.26 -3.67
CA LEU A 24 -4.81 5.72 -2.53
C LEU A 24 -4.13 6.08 -1.20
N PHE A 25 -2.80 5.97 -1.11
CA PHE A 25 -2.04 6.34 0.08
C PHE A 25 -2.15 7.83 0.40
N LEU A 26 -1.97 8.71 -0.60
CA LEU A 26 -2.13 10.15 -0.36
C LEU A 26 -3.54 10.50 0.11
N ILE A 27 -4.58 9.88 -0.50
CA ILE A 27 -5.98 10.11 -0.08
C ILE A 27 -6.16 9.70 1.38
N GLY A 28 -5.70 8.50 1.75
CA GLY A 28 -5.77 8.02 3.12
C GLY A 28 -4.99 8.90 4.11
N ASP A 29 -3.78 9.30 3.76
CA ASP A 29 -2.97 10.17 4.60
C ASP A 29 -3.58 11.56 4.77
N LEU A 30 -4.15 12.14 3.71
CA LEU A 30 -4.86 13.41 3.79
C LEU A 30 -6.11 13.34 4.66
N GLU A 31 -6.89 12.26 4.56
CA GLU A 31 -8.11 12.09 5.38
C GLU A 31 -7.77 11.84 6.85
N ASN A 32 -6.72 11.05 7.14
CA ASN A 32 -6.40 10.65 8.49
C ASN A 32 -5.52 11.67 9.24
N TYR A 33 -4.61 12.36 8.55
CA TYR A 33 -3.59 13.21 9.16
C TYR A 33 -3.64 14.66 8.71
N GLY A 34 -4.22 14.95 7.54
CA GLY A 34 -4.17 16.28 6.93
C GLY A 34 -2.77 16.65 6.42
N LEU A 35 -2.56 17.93 6.12
CA LEU A 35 -1.29 18.46 5.58
C LEU A 35 -0.35 19.08 6.63
N GLU A 36 -0.76 19.14 7.89
CA GLU A 36 0.00 19.76 9.00
C GLU A 36 0.39 18.74 10.09
N SER A 37 0.45 17.47 9.72
CA SER A 37 0.87 16.39 10.61
C SER A 37 2.39 16.28 10.65
N GLU A 38 2.94 15.80 11.77
CA GLU A 38 4.36 15.43 11.86
C GLU A 38 4.70 14.19 11.01
N ASN A 39 3.70 13.38 10.67
CA ASN A 39 3.86 12.15 9.91
C ASN A 39 3.77 12.33 8.40
N VAL A 40 3.12 13.40 7.94
CA VAL A 40 2.79 13.62 6.52
C VAL A 40 3.31 14.97 6.06
N SER A 41 4.04 14.98 4.97
CA SER A 41 4.40 16.20 4.25
C SER A 41 4.13 16.00 2.77
N VAL A 42 3.52 16.97 2.13
CA VAL A 42 3.26 16.96 0.69
C VAL A 42 3.92 18.16 0.05
N TYR A 43 4.64 17.92 -1.02
CA TYR A 43 5.40 18.92 -1.75
C TYR A 43 4.97 18.98 -3.21
N THR A 44 5.12 20.15 -3.82
CA THR A 44 4.91 20.38 -5.25
C THR A 44 5.96 21.36 -5.78
N ALA A 45 5.88 21.74 -7.07
CA ALA A 45 6.79 22.71 -7.67
C ALA A 45 6.73 24.07 -6.98
N ASP A 46 7.88 24.72 -6.78
CA ASP A 46 7.95 26.09 -6.21
C ASP A 46 7.18 27.12 -7.04
N THR A 47 7.11 26.90 -8.34
CA THR A 47 6.41 27.78 -9.28
C THR A 47 4.89 27.69 -9.20
N TRP A 48 4.35 26.69 -8.48
CA TRP A 48 2.90 26.53 -8.34
C TRP A 48 2.31 27.60 -7.40
N THR A 49 1.31 28.32 -7.91
CA THR A 49 0.66 29.43 -7.20
C THR A 49 -0.82 29.19 -6.89
N GLY A 50 -1.33 28.01 -7.23
CA GLY A 50 -2.73 27.61 -7.03
C GLY A 50 -3.31 26.89 -8.25
N GLY A 51 -4.50 26.29 -8.08
CA GLY A 51 -5.15 25.49 -9.10
C GLY A 51 -4.61 24.04 -9.19
N THR A 52 -4.69 23.43 -10.36
CA THR A 52 -4.23 22.06 -10.56
C THR A 52 -2.73 21.93 -10.27
N LEU A 53 -2.37 20.96 -9.42
CA LEU A 53 -0.96 20.65 -9.14
C LEU A 53 -0.25 20.12 -10.40
N PRO A 54 1.01 20.49 -10.65
CA PRO A 54 1.79 19.86 -11.71
C PRO A 54 2.19 18.42 -11.36
N TYR A 55 2.47 18.18 -10.09
CA TYR A 55 2.78 16.89 -9.46
C TYR A 55 2.72 17.04 -7.95
N PHE A 56 2.81 15.93 -7.22
CA PHE A 56 3.12 15.96 -5.79
C PHE A 56 4.18 14.92 -5.41
N ILE A 57 4.86 15.19 -4.30
CA ILE A 57 5.70 14.26 -3.58
C ILE A 57 5.13 14.17 -2.18
N LEU A 58 4.64 12.98 -1.81
CA LEU A 58 4.23 12.65 -0.45
C LEU A 58 5.43 12.07 0.30
N ASP A 59 5.68 12.56 1.49
CA ASP A 59 6.54 11.93 2.50
C ASP A 59 5.68 11.48 3.67
N TYR A 60 5.61 10.17 3.85
CA TYR A 60 5.03 9.52 5.04
C TYR A 60 6.12 8.77 5.79
N ARG A 61 6.67 9.40 6.85
CA ARG A 61 7.71 8.80 7.71
C ARG A 61 8.90 8.23 6.90
N SER A 62 9.42 9.02 5.97
CA SER A 62 10.50 8.65 5.03
C SER A 62 10.12 7.61 3.96
N ASN A 63 8.84 7.24 3.83
CA ASN A 63 8.33 6.55 2.67
C ASN A 63 7.75 7.59 1.70
N PHE A 64 8.36 7.69 0.54
CA PHE A 64 8.00 8.68 -0.45
C PHE A 64 7.08 8.09 -1.52
N LEU A 65 6.13 8.89 -1.98
CA LEU A 65 5.33 8.60 -3.17
C LEU A 65 5.41 9.79 -4.10
N PHE A 66 5.78 9.55 -5.35
CA PHE A 66 5.77 10.55 -6.41
C PHE A 66 4.64 10.28 -7.39
N TYR A 67 3.84 11.30 -7.66
CA TYR A 67 2.78 11.24 -8.65
C TYR A 67 2.71 12.52 -9.47
N SER A 68 2.56 12.32 -10.77
CA SER A 68 2.16 13.32 -11.75
C SER A 68 1.10 12.72 -12.67
N HIS A 69 0.11 13.52 -13.04
CA HIS A 69 -0.93 13.08 -13.98
C HIS A 69 -0.38 12.96 -15.42
N THR A 70 0.75 13.60 -15.69
CA THR A 70 1.46 13.55 -16.97
C THR A 70 2.92 13.18 -16.76
N THR A 71 3.60 12.81 -17.83
CA THR A 71 5.06 12.57 -17.82
C THR A 71 5.87 13.85 -18.02
N ASP A 72 5.21 15.01 -18.16
CA ASP A 72 5.82 16.31 -18.35
C ASP A 72 6.07 17.00 -17.00
N TYR A 73 7.20 16.69 -16.37
CA TYR A 73 7.68 17.31 -15.15
C TYR A 73 9.20 17.43 -15.18
N ASN A 74 9.76 18.33 -14.37
CA ASN A 74 11.20 18.53 -14.30
C ASN A 74 11.88 17.41 -13.49
N LYS A 75 12.42 16.42 -14.20
CA LYS A 75 13.04 15.23 -13.63
C LYS A 75 14.26 15.54 -12.75
N ALA A 76 15.07 16.53 -13.16
CA ALA A 76 16.25 16.93 -12.41
C ALA A 76 15.85 17.59 -11.07
N GLU A 77 14.87 18.48 -11.07
CA GLU A 77 14.34 19.15 -9.87
C GLU A 77 13.74 18.14 -8.89
N VAL A 78 12.93 17.19 -9.39
CA VAL A 78 12.33 16.13 -8.55
C VAL A 78 13.39 15.23 -7.93
N ALA A 79 14.37 14.81 -8.74
CA ALA A 79 15.45 13.94 -8.26
C ALA A 79 16.40 14.65 -7.30
N GLU A 80 16.74 15.92 -7.54
CA GLU A 80 17.53 16.74 -6.63
C GLU A 80 16.86 16.85 -5.27
N PHE A 81 15.56 17.19 -5.23
CA PHE A 81 14.80 17.25 -4.00
C PHE A 81 14.77 15.91 -3.26
N LEU A 82 14.48 14.81 -3.95
CA LEU A 82 14.45 13.49 -3.34
C LEU A 82 15.82 13.07 -2.77
N SER A 83 16.91 13.53 -3.39
CA SER A 83 18.27 13.22 -2.93
C SER A 83 18.66 13.90 -1.60
N GLU A 84 17.91 14.89 -1.15
CA GLU A 84 18.11 15.55 0.15
C GLU A 84 17.68 14.68 1.33
N PHE A 85 16.92 13.60 1.07
CA PHE A 85 16.34 12.75 2.10
C PHE A 85 16.98 11.35 2.14
N GLN A 86 17.05 10.79 3.34
CA GLN A 86 17.30 9.36 3.52
C GLN A 86 15.98 8.60 3.36
N MET A 87 15.60 8.35 2.11
CA MET A 87 14.37 7.64 1.80
C MET A 87 14.47 6.15 2.18
N ARG A 88 13.47 5.64 2.87
CA ARG A 88 13.29 4.19 3.06
C ARG A 88 12.81 3.53 1.77
N ASN A 89 11.91 4.20 1.08
CA ASN A 89 11.29 3.75 -0.15
C ASN A 89 10.77 4.96 -0.94
N LEU A 90 10.82 4.89 -2.27
CA LEU A 90 10.11 5.79 -3.16
C LEU A 90 9.20 4.95 -4.04
N SER A 91 7.94 5.31 -4.15
CA SER A 91 6.94 4.56 -4.91
C SER A 91 6.19 5.48 -5.88
N GLY A 92 5.62 4.89 -6.92
CA GLY A 92 4.83 5.61 -7.93
C GLY A 92 4.60 4.82 -9.20
N LYS A 93 3.93 5.40 -10.18
CA LYS A 93 3.82 4.80 -11.51
C LYS A 93 5.21 4.56 -12.09
N ARG A 94 5.45 3.38 -12.65
CA ARG A 94 6.75 3.05 -13.24
C ARG A 94 7.20 4.07 -14.30
N GLU A 95 6.30 4.49 -15.16
CA GLU A 95 6.57 5.50 -16.21
C GLU A 95 7.03 6.86 -15.68
N LEU A 96 6.68 7.18 -14.42
CA LEU A 96 7.13 8.40 -13.75
C LEU A 96 8.46 8.22 -13.03
N LEU A 97 8.71 7.03 -12.45
CA LEU A 97 9.93 6.78 -11.67
C LEU A 97 11.12 6.36 -12.54
N GLU A 98 10.89 5.58 -13.60
CA GLU A 98 11.97 5.09 -14.48
C GLU A 98 12.84 6.24 -15.07
N PRO A 99 12.27 7.39 -15.50
CA PRO A 99 13.06 8.53 -15.94
C PRO A 99 13.86 9.26 -14.84
N LEU A 100 13.57 9.01 -13.56
CA LEU A 100 14.32 9.56 -12.43
C LEU A 100 15.56 8.74 -12.11
N MET A 101 15.59 7.45 -12.45
CA MET A 101 16.65 6.52 -12.06
C MET A 101 18.08 6.97 -12.46
N PRO A 102 18.33 7.60 -13.61
CA PRO A 102 19.66 8.12 -13.95
C PRO A 102 20.21 9.14 -12.96
N PHE A 103 19.32 9.81 -12.19
CA PHE A 103 19.68 10.84 -11.22
C PHE A 103 19.76 10.28 -9.79
N LEU A 104 19.12 9.14 -9.50
CA LEU A 104 19.03 8.52 -8.18
C LEU A 104 20.08 7.40 -8.02
N LYS A 105 21.30 7.78 -7.65
CA LYS A 105 22.41 6.84 -7.53
C LYS A 105 22.25 5.90 -6.32
N GLY A 106 22.68 4.65 -6.49
CA GLY A 106 22.66 3.65 -5.41
C GLY A 106 21.26 3.08 -5.12
N LEU A 107 20.29 3.38 -5.98
CA LEU A 107 18.92 2.87 -5.87
C LEU A 107 18.58 1.95 -7.05
N GLU A 108 17.72 0.98 -6.81
CA GLU A 108 17.14 0.11 -7.84
C GLU A 108 15.63 0.29 -7.94
N LEU A 109 15.10 0.17 -9.15
CA LEU A 109 13.67 0.19 -9.41
C LEU A 109 13.15 -1.25 -9.50
N VAL A 110 12.22 -1.60 -8.63
CA VAL A 110 11.56 -2.91 -8.60
C VAL A 110 10.14 -2.73 -9.15
N PRO A 111 9.86 -3.26 -10.35
CA PRO A 111 8.53 -3.14 -10.94
C PRO A 111 7.54 -4.05 -10.23
N THR A 112 6.29 -3.59 -10.13
CA THR A 112 5.16 -4.35 -9.61
C THR A 112 3.90 -3.99 -10.40
N TYR A 113 2.86 -4.81 -10.30
CA TYR A 113 1.56 -4.53 -10.90
C TYR A 113 0.63 -3.94 -9.84
N LEU A 114 -0.08 -2.87 -10.20
CA LEU A 114 -1.22 -2.38 -9.44
C LEU A 114 -2.50 -2.98 -10.02
N ALA A 115 -3.30 -3.58 -9.18
CA ALA A 115 -4.60 -4.13 -9.58
C ALA A 115 -5.72 -3.59 -8.68
N ARG A 116 -6.92 -3.47 -9.25
CA ARG A 116 -8.12 -2.93 -8.62
C ARG A 116 -9.26 -3.94 -8.65
N LEU A 117 -10.06 -3.95 -7.57
CA LEU A 117 -11.29 -4.71 -7.42
C LEU A 117 -12.45 -3.77 -7.05
N ASN A 118 -13.56 -3.86 -7.77
CA ASN A 118 -14.81 -3.17 -7.42
C ASN A 118 -15.88 -4.15 -6.94
N GLN A 119 -15.76 -5.40 -7.33
CA GLN A 119 -16.68 -6.47 -7.00
C GLN A 119 -15.96 -7.81 -7.10
N THR A 120 -16.19 -8.69 -6.14
CA THR A 120 -15.62 -10.04 -6.19
C THR A 120 -16.33 -10.89 -7.24
N ALA A 121 -15.53 -11.66 -8.00
CA ALA A 121 -16.05 -12.65 -8.95
C ALA A 121 -16.40 -13.99 -8.26
N ILE A 122 -15.92 -14.18 -7.03
CA ILE A 122 -16.19 -15.36 -6.20
C ILE A 122 -17.30 -15.02 -5.22
N PRO A 123 -18.38 -15.84 -5.12
CA PRO A 123 -19.43 -15.63 -4.14
C PRO A 123 -18.91 -15.77 -2.71
N ASP A 124 -19.63 -15.19 -1.76
CA ASP A 124 -19.36 -15.43 -0.34
C ASP A 124 -19.49 -16.90 0.02
N ASP A 125 -18.64 -17.33 0.96
CA ASP A 125 -18.68 -18.65 1.57
C ASP A 125 -18.83 -18.51 3.09
N PRO A 126 -20.06 -18.41 3.59
CA PRO A 126 -20.31 -18.24 5.01
C PRO A 126 -19.77 -19.38 5.89
N ALA A 127 -19.53 -20.55 5.28
CA ALA A 127 -18.96 -21.71 6.01
C ALA A 127 -17.43 -21.60 6.17
N PHE A 128 -16.79 -20.65 5.47
CA PHE A 128 -15.35 -20.44 5.62
C PHE A 128 -15.05 -19.72 6.95
N PRO A 129 -14.24 -20.31 7.84
CA PRO A 129 -14.06 -19.81 9.20
C PRO A 129 -13.08 -18.62 9.29
N ALA A 130 -13.14 -17.71 8.32
CA ALA A 130 -12.39 -16.47 8.38
C ALA A 130 -13.00 -15.54 9.41
N ARG A 131 -12.16 -14.89 10.20
CA ARG A 131 -12.60 -13.84 11.13
C ARG A 131 -11.66 -12.66 11.12
N ARG A 132 -12.15 -11.50 11.50
CA ARG A 132 -11.31 -10.35 11.83
C ARG A 132 -10.46 -10.72 13.06
N LEU A 133 -9.16 -10.44 12.95
CA LEU A 133 -8.22 -10.62 14.05
C LEU A 133 -8.24 -9.39 14.97
N LEU A 134 -7.98 -9.62 16.24
CA LEU A 134 -8.00 -8.62 17.29
C LEU A 134 -6.59 -8.49 17.91
N PRO A 135 -6.31 -7.46 18.73
CA PRO A 135 -5.01 -7.31 19.38
C PRO A 135 -4.52 -8.57 20.13
N ASP A 136 -5.41 -9.37 20.67
CA ASP A 136 -5.03 -10.64 21.33
C ASP A 136 -4.46 -11.69 20.36
N ASP A 137 -4.61 -11.50 19.05
CA ASP A 137 -4.07 -12.38 18.01
C ASP A 137 -2.67 -11.98 17.53
N ILE A 138 -2.09 -10.89 18.03
CA ILE A 138 -0.81 -10.33 17.54
C ILE A 138 0.30 -11.38 17.54
N ASP A 139 0.40 -12.19 18.59
CA ASP A 139 1.41 -13.25 18.70
C ASP A 139 1.28 -14.29 17.59
N ALA A 140 0.05 -14.66 17.24
CA ALA A 140 -0.22 -15.60 16.15
C ALA A 140 0.11 -14.99 14.79
N ILE A 141 -0.21 -13.69 14.58
CA ILE A 141 0.12 -12.97 13.34
C ILE A 141 1.64 -12.88 13.18
N TYR A 142 2.36 -12.44 14.22
CA TYR A 142 3.81 -12.36 14.22
C TYR A 142 4.44 -13.75 13.96
N ALA A 143 3.96 -14.79 14.64
CA ALA A 143 4.46 -16.16 14.47
C ALA A 143 4.26 -16.69 13.05
N LEU A 144 3.19 -16.28 12.35
CA LEU A 144 2.96 -16.63 10.96
C LEU A 144 3.88 -15.83 10.04
N LEU A 145 3.86 -14.50 10.13
CA LEU A 145 4.55 -13.63 9.17
C LEU A 145 6.06 -13.83 9.18
N LYS A 146 6.69 -14.07 10.34
CA LYS A 146 8.14 -14.32 10.44
C LYS A 146 8.61 -15.59 9.73
N GLN A 147 7.70 -16.51 9.39
CA GLN A 147 8.01 -17.74 8.65
C GLN A 147 7.88 -17.56 7.12
N ILE A 148 7.42 -16.41 6.67
CA ILE A 148 7.18 -16.13 5.26
C ILE A 148 8.32 -15.27 4.73
N ASP A 149 9.02 -15.76 3.69
CA ASP A 149 10.23 -15.11 3.18
C ASP A 149 9.96 -13.72 2.59
N GLU A 150 8.79 -13.49 2.02
CA GLU A 150 8.36 -12.21 1.47
C GLU A 150 8.30 -11.09 2.53
N PHE A 151 8.20 -11.45 3.82
CA PHE A 151 8.22 -10.49 4.94
C PHE A 151 9.62 -10.35 5.58
N PHE A 152 10.66 -10.44 4.77
CA PHE A 152 12.07 -10.38 5.24
C PHE A 152 12.40 -9.10 6.02
N THR A 153 11.70 -7.98 5.77
CA THR A 153 11.89 -6.72 6.50
C THR A 153 11.60 -6.85 7.99
N MET A 154 10.80 -7.83 8.41
CA MET A 154 10.59 -8.13 9.83
C MET A 154 11.87 -8.61 10.52
N ARG A 155 12.83 -9.16 9.76
CA ARG A 155 14.09 -9.67 10.30
C ARG A 155 15.07 -8.56 10.71
N SER A 156 14.88 -7.33 10.20
CA SER A 156 15.67 -6.16 10.54
C SER A 156 15.16 -5.39 11.76
N LYS A 157 14.03 -5.81 12.33
CA LYS A 157 13.38 -5.21 13.49
C LYS A 157 13.37 -6.18 14.66
N THR A 158 13.30 -5.64 15.88
CA THR A 158 13.05 -6.44 17.07
C THR A 158 11.65 -7.04 17.04
N GLU A 159 11.41 -8.04 17.88
CA GLU A 159 10.09 -8.65 18.02
C GLU A 159 9.05 -7.65 18.54
N GLU A 160 9.46 -6.76 19.44
CA GLU A 160 8.61 -5.72 20.02
C GLU A 160 8.19 -4.70 18.97
N GLU A 161 9.14 -4.18 18.17
CA GLU A 161 8.85 -3.28 17.04
C GLU A 161 7.90 -3.92 16.01
N ASN A 162 8.09 -5.20 15.70
CA ASN A 162 7.19 -5.89 14.78
C ASN A 162 5.77 -6.03 15.33
N ARG A 163 5.63 -6.30 16.65
CA ARG A 163 4.31 -6.35 17.30
C ARG A 163 3.62 -4.99 17.33
N GLU A 164 4.37 -3.93 17.58
CA GLU A 164 3.85 -2.56 17.51
C GLU A 164 3.39 -2.20 16.09
N ASP A 165 4.15 -2.55 15.06
CA ASP A 165 3.74 -2.36 13.67
C ASP A 165 2.45 -3.11 13.33
N ILE A 166 2.34 -4.38 13.77
CA ILE A 166 1.13 -5.18 13.57
C ILE A 166 -0.05 -4.53 14.28
N LEU A 167 0.11 -4.11 15.54
CA LEU A 167 -0.93 -3.45 16.31
C LEU A 167 -1.39 -2.16 15.62
N ASN A 168 -0.44 -1.34 15.17
CA ASN A 168 -0.74 -0.10 14.46
C ASN A 168 -1.53 -0.37 13.17
N SER A 169 -1.11 -1.36 12.38
CA SER A 169 -1.83 -1.76 11.16
C SER A 169 -3.26 -2.20 11.42
N MET A 170 -3.51 -2.87 12.57
CA MET A 170 -4.85 -3.35 12.94
C MET A 170 -5.77 -2.25 13.48
N THR A 171 -5.20 -1.23 14.13
CA THR A 171 -5.98 -0.23 14.88
C THR A 171 -6.13 1.10 14.16
N ASN A 172 -5.14 1.50 13.38
CA ASN A 172 -5.06 2.84 12.80
C ASN A 172 -5.08 2.87 11.27
N GLU A 173 -4.65 1.78 10.60
CA GLU A 173 -4.45 1.79 9.15
C GLU A 173 -5.44 0.92 8.38
N GLY A 174 -6.00 -0.10 9.05
CA GLY A 174 -6.88 -1.03 8.37
C GLY A 174 -7.38 -2.17 9.28
N ARG A 175 -7.54 -3.34 8.70
CA ARG A 175 -8.02 -4.55 9.38
C ARG A 175 -7.23 -5.77 8.91
N ILE A 176 -7.13 -6.78 9.78
CA ILE A 176 -6.51 -8.06 9.44
C ILE A 176 -7.53 -9.17 9.67
N TYR A 177 -7.65 -10.05 8.70
CA TYR A 177 -8.45 -11.26 8.74
C TYR A 177 -7.54 -12.49 8.77
N GLY A 178 -7.99 -13.53 9.44
CA GLY A 178 -7.26 -14.79 9.52
C GLY A 178 -8.15 -15.99 9.58
N VAL A 179 -7.56 -17.15 9.29
CA VAL A 179 -8.18 -18.44 9.47
C VAL A 179 -7.30 -19.31 10.34
N PHE A 180 -7.89 -19.90 11.40
CA PHE A 180 -7.22 -20.85 12.27
C PHE A 180 -7.57 -22.27 11.87
N GLU A 181 -6.58 -23.15 11.90
CA GLU A 181 -6.74 -24.59 11.76
C GLU A 181 -5.99 -25.30 12.89
N ASN A 182 -6.71 -26.09 13.67
CA ASN A 182 -6.19 -26.82 14.86
C ASN A 182 -5.43 -25.90 15.84
N GLY A 183 -5.92 -24.68 16.05
CA GLY A 183 -5.31 -23.69 16.95
C GLY A 183 -4.13 -22.90 16.36
N THR A 184 -3.70 -23.20 15.13
CA THR A 184 -2.65 -22.48 14.41
C THR A 184 -3.27 -21.49 13.44
N LEU A 185 -2.78 -20.25 13.40
CA LEU A 185 -3.15 -19.27 12.39
C LEU A 185 -2.53 -19.70 11.05
N ALA A 186 -3.35 -20.24 10.16
CA ALA A 186 -2.92 -20.87 8.90
C ALA A 186 -2.70 -19.85 7.79
N ALA A 187 -3.50 -18.79 7.75
CA ALA A 187 -3.40 -17.74 6.75
C ALA A 187 -3.91 -16.39 7.28
N VAL A 188 -3.38 -15.31 6.73
CA VAL A 188 -3.79 -13.92 6.98
C VAL A 188 -3.97 -13.16 5.68
N ALA A 189 -4.81 -12.13 5.71
CA ALA A 189 -4.88 -11.06 4.73
C ALA A 189 -5.35 -9.80 5.44
N GLY A 190 -4.81 -8.65 5.08
CA GLY A 190 -5.18 -7.38 5.70
C GLY A 190 -5.35 -6.26 4.71
N THR A 191 -5.76 -5.12 5.23
CA THR A 191 -5.79 -3.84 4.52
C THR A 191 -4.83 -2.85 5.18
N SER A 192 -4.43 -1.85 4.43
CA SER A 192 -3.81 -0.63 4.94
C SER A 192 -4.33 0.58 4.17
N ALA A 193 -4.04 1.78 4.69
CA ALA A 193 -4.47 3.05 4.09
C ALA A 193 -5.97 3.08 3.80
N GLU A 194 -6.78 2.49 4.70
CA GLU A 194 -8.24 2.57 4.59
C GLU A 194 -8.66 4.03 4.62
N ASN A 195 -9.50 4.41 3.66
CA ASN A 195 -10.03 5.77 3.51
C ASN A 195 -11.51 5.72 3.14
N SER A 196 -12.15 6.87 2.97
CA SER A 196 -13.59 6.98 2.71
C SER A 196 -14.08 6.25 1.45
N MET A 197 -13.16 5.83 0.56
CA MET A 197 -13.54 5.20 -0.70
C MET A 197 -12.81 3.90 -1.03
N SER A 198 -11.68 3.61 -0.37
CA SER A 198 -10.82 2.48 -0.78
C SER A 198 -9.89 1.99 0.32
N ALA A 199 -9.23 0.87 0.06
CA ALA A 199 -8.15 0.35 0.87
C ALA A 199 -7.12 -0.40 0.01
N MET A 200 -5.88 -0.50 0.50
CA MET A 200 -4.86 -1.36 -0.07
C MET A 200 -4.91 -2.74 0.61
N VAL A 201 -5.08 -3.80 -0.16
CA VAL A 201 -4.95 -5.18 0.35
C VAL A 201 -3.48 -5.51 0.51
N VAL A 202 -3.10 -5.91 1.71
CA VAL A 202 -1.71 -6.17 2.12
C VAL A 202 -1.62 -7.44 2.97
N SER A 203 -0.41 -7.86 3.28
CA SER A 203 -0.12 -8.95 4.23
C SER A 203 -0.84 -10.27 3.90
N VAL A 204 -0.99 -10.58 2.61
CA VAL A 204 -1.58 -11.84 2.18
C VAL A 204 -0.55 -12.97 2.33
N ALA A 205 -0.73 -13.81 3.32
CA ALA A 205 0.21 -14.88 3.64
C ALA A 205 -0.51 -16.18 4.03
N THR A 206 0.10 -17.31 3.66
CA THR A 206 -0.34 -18.64 4.07
C THR A 206 0.87 -19.47 4.46
N LEU A 207 0.87 -20.08 5.63
CA LEU A 207 1.92 -20.98 6.08
C LEU A 207 2.17 -22.09 5.04
N PRO A 208 3.42 -22.49 4.79
CA PRO A 208 3.77 -23.45 3.74
C PRO A 208 2.95 -24.75 3.79
N GLU A 209 2.75 -25.32 4.96
CA GLU A 209 2.00 -26.58 5.18
C GLU A 209 0.48 -26.46 4.92
N TYR A 210 -0.03 -25.21 4.83
CA TYR A 210 -1.45 -24.94 4.55
C TYR A 210 -1.68 -24.42 3.13
N ARG A 211 -0.61 -24.25 2.31
CA ARG A 211 -0.72 -23.83 0.91
C ARG A 211 -1.46 -24.86 0.07
N GLY A 212 -1.98 -24.42 -1.08
CA GLY A 212 -2.73 -25.27 -2.00
C GLY A 212 -4.18 -25.58 -1.58
N ARG A 213 -4.63 -25.14 -0.40
CA ARG A 213 -5.98 -25.38 0.13
C ARG A 213 -6.97 -24.24 -0.15
N GLY A 214 -6.55 -23.22 -0.91
CA GLY A 214 -7.38 -22.09 -1.31
C GLY A 214 -7.63 -21.05 -0.20
N TYR A 215 -6.88 -21.07 0.89
CA TYR A 215 -7.06 -20.13 2.01
C TYR A 215 -6.86 -18.69 1.58
N ALA A 216 -5.77 -18.34 0.89
CA ALA A 216 -5.52 -16.99 0.40
C ALA A 216 -6.67 -16.46 -0.46
N THR A 217 -7.15 -17.26 -1.43
CA THR A 217 -8.27 -16.88 -2.30
C THR A 217 -9.53 -16.56 -1.48
N ARG A 218 -9.93 -17.47 -0.58
CA ARG A 218 -11.18 -17.32 0.22
C ARG A 218 -11.06 -16.17 1.22
N LEU A 219 -9.88 -16.04 1.86
CA LEU A 219 -9.64 -15.01 2.87
C LEU A 219 -9.64 -13.60 2.25
N VAL A 220 -8.93 -13.41 1.13
CA VAL A 220 -8.94 -12.13 0.40
C VAL A 220 -10.33 -11.83 -0.15
N THR A 221 -11.06 -12.83 -0.67
CA THR A 221 -12.45 -12.65 -1.10
C THR A 221 -13.32 -12.12 0.04
N ARG A 222 -13.27 -12.75 1.21
CA ARG A 222 -14.06 -12.34 2.38
C ARG A 222 -13.67 -10.93 2.85
N LEU A 223 -12.38 -10.64 2.98
CA LEU A 223 -11.89 -9.31 3.34
C LEU A 223 -12.42 -8.23 2.39
N CYS A 224 -12.33 -8.48 1.07
CA CYS A 224 -12.80 -7.54 0.06
C CYS A 224 -14.33 -7.35 0.11
N GLN A 225 -15.08 -8.41 0.31
CA GLN A 225 -16.55 -8.34 0.42
C GLN A 225 -16.98 -7.51 1.62
N ASP A 226 -16.35 -7.72 2.78
CA ASP A 226 -16.66 -6.96 3.98
C ASP A 226 -16.30 -5.46 3.79
N CYS A 227 -15.15 -5.14 3.19
CA CYS A 227 -14.78 -3.76 2.88
C CYS A 227 -15.77 -3.07 1.92
N LEU A 228 -16.21 -3.78 0.86
CA LEU A 228 -17.20 -3.25 -0.08
C LEU A 228 -18.58 -3.10 0.57
N ALA A 229 -18.97 -4.01 1.46
CA ALA A 229 -20.22 -3.93 2.22
C ALA A 229 -20.22 -2.74 3.20
N ASP A 230 -19.04 -2.38 3.74
CA ASP A 230 -18.84 -1.20 4.59
C ASP A 230 -18.87 0.14 3.77
N GLY A 231 -19.05 0.08 2.46
CA GLY A 231 -19.23 1.24 1.60
C GLY A 231 -17.98 1.66 0.79
N MET A 232 -16.88 0.94 0.87
CA MET A 232 -15.74 1.20 -0.01
C MET A 232 -16.14 0.96 -1.47
N LYS A 233 -15.64 1.79 -2.38
CA LYS A 233 -15.95 1.73 -3.81
C LYS A 233 -15.06 0.76 -4.56
N PHE A 234 -13.83 0.59 -4.08
CA PHE A 234 -12.85 -0.32 -4.65
C PHE A 234 -11.76 -0.69 -3.65
N LEU A 235 -11.03 -1.76 -3.94
CA LEU A 235 -9.78 -2.11 -3.26
C LEU A 235 -8.66 -2.22 -4.28
N CYS A 236 -7.44 -1.93 -3.86
CA CYS A 236 -6.25 -2.12 -4.67
C CYS A 236 -5.30 -3.12 -4.01
N LEU A 237 -4.39 -3.68 -4.80
CA LEU A 237 -3.23 -4.42 -4.31
C LEU A 237 -2.06 -4.28 -5.28
N PHE A 238 -0.87 -4.51 -4.74
CA PHE A 238 0.35 -4.70 -5.53
C PHE A 238 0.74 -6.18 -5.56
N TYR A 239 1.32 -6.60 -6.67
CA TYR A 239 1.97 -7.91 -6.76
C TYR A 239 3.05 -7.91 -7.86
N ASP A 240 4.08 -8.69 -7.66
CA ASP A 240 5.16 -8.97 -8.60
C ASP A 240 5.22 -10.47 -8.94
N ASN A 241 4.74 -11.33 -8.02
CA ASN A 241 4.70 -12.78 -8.23
C ASN A 241 3.54 -13.17 -9.17
N PRO A 242 3.82 -13.80 -10.32
CA PRO A 242 2.79 -14.23 -11.27
C PRO A 242 1.77 -15.22 -10.67
N GLU A 243 2.18 -16.08 -9.73
CA GLU A 243 1.29 -17.03 -9.05
C GLU A 243 0.25 -16.30 -8.18
N ALA A 244 0.69 -15.28 -7.45
CA ALA A 244 -0.22 -14.39 -6.71
C ALA A 244 -1.19 -13.69 -7.67
N GLY A 245 -0.71 -13.23 -8.82
CA GLY A 245 -1.54 -12.63 -9.87
C GLY A 245 -2.66 -13.55 -10.36
N VAL A 246 -2.43 -14.86 -10.44
CA VAL A 246 -3.49 -15.85 -10.78
C VAL A 246 -4.60 -15.85 -9.71
N ILE A 247 -4.23 -15.81 -8.43
CA ILE A 247 -5.18 -15.75 -7.31
C ILE A 247 -6.01 -14.47 -7.41
N TYR A 248 -5.37 -13.33 -7.57
CA TYR A 248 -6.03 -12.02 -7.58
C TYR A 248 -6.97 -11.85 -8.78
N ARG A 249 -6.56 -12.27 -9.99
CA ARG A 249 -7.43 -12.28 -11.18
C ARG A 249 -8.66 -13.18 -10.98
N LYS A 250 -8.49 -14.34 -10.32
CA LYS A 250 -9.60 -15.26 -10.01
C LYS A 250 -10.60 -14.60 -9.04
N ILE A 251 -10.15 -13.81 -8.08
CA ILE A 251 -11.02 -13.06 -7.16
C ILE A 251 -11.78 -11.95 -7.89
N GLY A 252 -11.24 -11.41 -8.97
CA GLY A 252 -11.84 -10.36 -9.78
C GLY A 252 -11.02 -9.09 -9.90
N PHE A 253 -9.79 -9.07 -9.36
CA PHE A 253 -8.89 -7.94 -9.54
C PHE A 253 -8.50 -7.79 -11.01
N LYS A 254 -8.45 -6.55 -11.47
CA LYS A 254 -8.03 -6.16 -12.82
C LYS A 254 -6.79 -5.30 -12.73
N GLU A 255 -5.78 -5.63 -13.51
CA GLU A 255 -4.55 -4.84 -13.61
C GLU A 255 -4.85 -3.47 -14.23
N LEU A 256 -4.34 -2.41 -13.60
CA LEU A 256 -4.47 -1.03 -14.05
C LEU A 256 -3.21 -0.57 -14.78
N GLY A 257 -2.04 -1.07 -14.37
CA GLY A 257 -0.77 -0.69 -14.96
C GLY A 257 0.42 -1.10 -14.10
N GLN A 258 1.60 -0.69 -14.56
CA GLN A 258 2.83 -0.93 -13.83
C GLN A 258 3.08 0.18 -12.80
N TYR A 259 3.37 -0.23 -11.60
CA TYR A 259 3.84 0.56 -10.49
C TYR A 259 5.29 0.17 -10.19
N ALA A 260 5.99 0.95 -9.42
CA ALA A 260 7.35 0.62 -9.02
C ALA A 260 7.66 1.07 -7.60
N MET A 261 8.53 0.32 -6.97
CA MET A 261 9.19 0.65 -5.73
C MET A 261 10.66 0.92 -6.04
N VAL A 262 11.21 2.04 -5.54
CA VAL A 262 12.63 2.36 -5.65
C VAL A 262 13.23 2.26 -4.27
N ARG A 263 14.24 1.44 -4.11
CA ARG A 263 14.89 1.14 -2.84
C ARG A 263 16.41 1.07 -2.97
N SER A 264 17.12 1.11 -1.84
CA SER A 264 18.57 0.97 -1.82
C SER A 264 19.01 -0.40 -2.37
N ILE A 265 20.13 -0.38 -3.13
CA ILE A 265 20.81 -1.60 -3.63
C ILE A 265 21.55 -2.31 -2.49
N GLU A 266 21.54 -1.79 -1.25
CA GLU A 266 22.30 -2.37 -0.15
C GLU A 266 21.92 -3.82 0.12
N LYS A 267 23.01 -4.60 0.21
CA LYS A 267 23.04 -6.06 0.39
C LYS A 267 22.61 -6.50 1.79
#